data_6c89d3dbcc4346c57060d6dcaa3ebc42
#
_entry.id   6c89d3dbcc4346c57060d6dcaa3ebc42
#
_cell.length_a   1.000
_cell.length_b   1.000
_cell.length_c   1.000
_cell.angle_alpha   90.00
_cell.angle_beta   90.00
_cell.angle_gamma   90.00
#
_symmetry.space_group_name_H-M   'P 1'
#
loop_
_entity.id
_entity.type
_entity.pdbx_description
1 polymer ?
#
loop_
_entity_poly.entity_id
_entity_poly.type
_entity_poly.pdbx_seq_one_letter_code
_entity_poly.pdbx_strand_id
1 'polypeptide(L)' 'MDYSELMQLVSCGMEYNFYVETEEYWISHNENGYYLTRVRDSHSQEFRTAGDLFENGRINGKSLLELWDDIKEYF' A
#
# COMPACT_ATOMS: atom_id res chain seq x y z
N MET A 1 13.96 -5.74 -2.57
CA MET A 1 12.79 -6.31 -1.84
C MET A 1 11.78 -6.83 -2.86
N ASP A 2 11.23 -8.01 -2.66
CA ASP A 2 10.17 -8.50 -3.53
C ASP A 2 8.78 -8.20 -2.93
N TYR A 3 7.74 -8.46 -3.73
CA TYR A 3 6.36 -8.15 -3.35
C TYR A 3 5.93 -8.89 -2.08
N SER A 4 6.29 -10.16 -2.00
CA SER A 4 5.93 -11.01 -0.87
C SER A 4 6.57 -10.51 0.42
N GLU A 5 7.82 -10.08 0.33
CA GLU A 5 8.57 -9.53 1.46
C GLU A 5 7.95 -8.22 1.94
N LEU A 6 7.55 -7.35 1.01
CA LEU A 6 6.86 -6.11 1.37
C LEU A 6 5.57 -6.40 2.15
N MET A 7 4.77 -7.34 1.65
CA MET A 7 3.51 -7.72 2.31
C MET A 7 3.78 -8.21 3.73
N GLN A 8 4.82 -9.03 3.92
CA GLN A 8 5.19 -9.55 5.22
C GLN A 8 5.61 -8.42 6.18
N LEU A 9 6.42 -7.48 5.70
CA LEU A 9 6.88 -6.36 6.52
C LEU A 9 5.73 -5.43 6.91
N VAL A 10 4.82 -5.16 6.01
CA VAL A 10 3.61 -4.39 6.35
C VAL A 10 2.78 -5.11 7.39
N SER A 11 2.65 -6.45 7.28
CA SER A 11 1.94 -7.25 8.27
C SER A 11 2.58 -7.14 9.66
N CYS A 12 3.88 -6.90 9.72
CA CYS A 12 4.62 -6.74 10.97
C CYS A 12 4.60 -5.32 11.51
N GLY A 13 3.90 -4.40 10.85
CA GLY A 13 3.73 -3.04 11.34
C GLY A 13 4.58 -1.98 10.66
N MET A 14 5.29 -2.32 9.59
CA MET A 14 6.06 -1.33 8.84
C MET A 14 5.14 -0.46 8.00
N GLU A 15 5.51 0.81 7.88
CA GLU A 15 4.76 1.78 7.07
C GLU A 15 5.65 2.30 5.95
N TYR A 16 5.04 2.59 4.80
CA TYR A 16 5.79 3.00 3.62
C TYR A 16 5.07 4.10 2.84
N ASN A 17 5.86 5.03 2.33
CA ASN A 17 5.38 6.01 1.33
C ASN A 17 5.94 5.62 -0.02
N PHE A 18 5.15 5.82 -1.08
CA PHE A 18 5.59 5.55 -2.44
C PHE A 18 4.79 6.41 -3.40
N TYR A 19 5.23 6.46 -4.65
CA TYR A 19 4.58 7.26 -5.68
C TYR A 19 4.09 6.38 -6.82
N VAL A 20 2.88 6.69 -7.30
CA VAL A 20 2.37 6.17 -8.56
C VAL A 20 2.24 7.38 -9.46
N GLU A 21 3.05 7.42 -10.53
CA GLU A 21 3.22 8.61 -11.35
C GLU A 21 3.70 9.77 -10.47
N THR A 22 2.93 10.82 -10.31
CA THR A 22 3.31 11.96 -9.47
C THR A 22 2.52 11.99 -8.17
N GLU A 23 1.69 10.98 -7.91
CA GLU A 23 0.79 10.96 -6.76
C GLU A 23 1.38 10.14 -5.63
N GLU A 24 1.49 10.75 -4.44
CA GLU A 24 2.02 10.07 -3.26
C GLU A 24 0.94 9.24 -2.58
N TYR A 25 1.34 8.02 -2.17
CA TYR A 25 0.51 7.11 -1.39
C TYR A 25 1.24 6.65 -0.14
N TRP A 26 0.47 6.29 0.87
CA TRP A 26 0.99 5.88 2.16
C TRP A 26 0.30 4.60 2.60
N ILE A 27 1.09 3.58 2.92
CA ILE A 27 0.60 2.34 3.55
C ILE A 27 0.85 2.48 5.04
N SER A 28 -0.22 2.45 5.84
CA SER A 28 -0.13 2.61 7.28
C SER A 28 -1.05 1.62 7.99
N HIS A 29 -0.98 1.62 9.32
CA HIS A 29 -1.85 0.77 10.12
C HIS A 29 -2.12 1.43 11.48
N ASN A 30 -3.17 0.95 12.13
CA ASN A 30 -3.45 1.25 13.52
C ASN A 30 -4.18 0.05 14.14
N GLU A 31 -4.74 0.20 15.34
CA GLU A 31 -5.44 -0.88 16.02
C GLU A 31 -6.69 -1.37 15.30
N ASN A 32 -7.24 -0.56 14.38
CA ASN A 32 -8.46 -0.90 13.65
C ASN A 32 -8.21 -1.58 12.30
N GLY A 33 -7.00 -1.50 11.78
CA GLY A 33 -6.69 -2.13 10.50
C GLY A 33 -5.53 -1.51 9.76
N TYR A 34 -5.54 -1.72 8.46
CA TYR A 34 -4.50 -1.29 7.53
C TYR A 34 -5.11 -0.33 6.52
N TYR A 35 -4.31 0.64 6.07
CA TYR A 35 -4.81 1.73 5.24
C TYR A 35 -3.91 1.96 4.04
N LEU A 36 -4.53 2.20 2.90
CA LEU A 36 -3.86 2.70 1.70
C LEU A 36 -4.42 4.09 1.45
N THR A 37 -3.60 5.11 1.65
CA THR A 37 -4.02 6.50 1.66
C THR A 37 -3.39 7.28 0.52
N ARG A 38 -4.22 8.00 -0.23
CA ARG A 38 -3.73 9.02 -1.17
C ARG A 38 -3.47 10.28 -0.37
N VAL A 39 -2.21 10.69 -0.31
CA VAL A 39 -1.77 11.73 0.62
C VAL A 39 -2.39 13.09 0.31
N ARG A 40 -2.51 13.42 -0.98
CA ARG A 40 -2.99 14.73 -1.42
C ARG A 40 -4.32 15.14 -0.77
N ASP A 41 -5.27 14.23 -0.67
CA ASP A 41 -6.61 14.51 -0.14
C ASP A 41 -6.98 13.64 1.05
N SER A 42 -6.02 12.87 1.57
CA SER A 42 -6.20 11.97 2.70
C SER A 42 -7.29 10.92 2.47
N HIS A 43 -7.51 10.55 1.22
CA HIS A 43 -8.49 9.51 0.88
C HIS A 43 -7.92 8.13 1.20
N SER A 44 -8.51 7.43 2.17
CA SER A 44 -8.03 6.15 2.65
C SER A 44 -8.95 5.01 2.26
N GLN A 45 -8.35 3.89 1.85
CA GLN A 45 -9.01 2.60 1.72
C GLN A 45 -8.65 1.82 2.97
N GLU A 46 -9.63 1.26 3.65
CA GLU A 46 -9.45 0.57 4.92
C GLU A 46 -9.56 -0.94 4.73
N PHE A 47 -8.66 -1.69 5.35
CA PHE A 47 -8.61 -3.14 5.26
C PHE A 47 -8.35 -3.75 6.62
N ARG A 48 -8.84 -4.98 6.84
CA ARG A 48 -8.67 -5.67 8.12
C ARG A 48 -7.27 -6.23 8.30
N THR A 49 -6.64 -6.66 7.21
CA THR A 49 -5.32 -7.28 7.25
C THR A 49 -4.44 -6.70 6.17
N ALA A 50 -3.12 -6.86 6.32
CA ALA A 50 -2.18 -6.46 5.29
C ALA A 50 -2.46 -7.22 3.99
N GLY A 51 -2.72 -8.53 4.09
CA GLY A 51 -3.05 -9.34 2.91
C GLY A 51 -4.26 -8.82 2.16
N ASP A 52 -5.28 -8.39 2.88
CA ASP A 52 -6.48 -7.80 2.28
C ASP A 52 -6.14 -6.51 1.54
N LEU A 53 -5.30 -5.66 2.14
CA LEU A 53 -4.85 -4.42 1.49
C LEU A 53 -4.16 -4.72 0.16
N PHE A 54 -3.23 -5.69 0.17
CA PHE A 54 -2.48 -6.02 -1.05
C PHE A 54 -3.36 -6.71 -2.10
N GLU A 55 -4.35 -7.46 -1.68
CA GLU A 55 -5.25 -8.15 -2.60
C GLU A 55 -6.31 -7.22 -3.18
N ASN A 56 -6.91 -6.37 -2.35
CA ASN A 56 -8.09 -5.59 -2.73
C ASN A 56 -7.86 -4.08 -2.82
N GLY A 57 -6.72 -3.57 -2.37
CA GLY A 57 -6.40 -2.15 -2.53
C GLY A 57 -6.23 -1.80 -4.00
N ARG A 58 -6.69 -0.61 -4.39
CA ARG A 58 -6.66 -0.18 -5.79
C ARG A 58 -6.16 1.25 -5.93
N ILE A 59 -5.32 1.46 -6.92
CA ILE A 59 -4.85 2.78 -7.33
C ILE A 59 -5.12 2.89 -8.82
N ASN A 60 -5.98 3.83 -9.21
CA ASN A 60 -6.39 4.01 -10.61
C ASN A 60 -6.91 2.70 -11.22
N GLY A 61 -7.62 1.91 -10.41
CA GLY A 61 -8.21 0.65 -10.85
C GLY A 61 -7.26 -0.53 -10.89
N LYS A 62 -6.00 -0.34 -10.46
CA LYS A 62 -4.97 -1.39 -10.49
C LYS A 62 -4.59 -1.81 -9.08
N SER A 63 -4.27 -3.09 -8.90
CA SER A 63 -3.75 -3.60 -7.63
C SER A 63 -2.29 -3.20 -7.46
N LEU A 64 -1.78 -3.32 -6.23
CA LEU A 64 -0.37 -3.07 -5.98
C LEU A 64 0.51 -4.07 -6.73
N LEU A 65 0.05 -5.31 -6.90
CA LEU A 65 0.79 -6.30 -7.67
C LEU A 65 0.91 -5.89 -9.14
N GLU A 66 -0.17 -5.39 -9.73
CA GLU A 66 -0.14 -4.89 -11.10
C GLU A 66 0.79 -3.70 -11.28
N LEU A 67 0.94 -2.89 -10.22
CA LEU A 67 1.80 -1.70 -10.24
C LEU A 67 3.23 -1.99 -9.78
N TRP A 68 3.53 -3.25 -9.37
CA TRP A 68 4.78 -3.57 -8.69
C TRP A 68 6.03 -3.11 -9.43
N ASP A 69 6.09 -3.33 -10.74
CA ASP A 69 7.26 -2.93 -11.52
C ASP A 69 7.49 -1.41 -11.52
N ASP A 70 6.43 -0.64 -11.32
CA ASP A 70 6.51 0.82 -11.30
C ASP A 70 6.81 1.38 -9.90
N ILE A 71 6.50 0.62 -8.84
CA ILE A 71 6.62 1.13 -7.47
C ILE A 71 7.72 0.45 -6.63
N LYS A 72 8.25 -0.68 -7.09
CA LYS A 72 9.20 -1.48 -6.28
C LYS A 72 10.45 -0.71 -5.87
N GLU A 73 10.83 0.32 -6.61
CA GLU A 73 12.01 1.11 -6.30
C GLU A 73 11.88 1.93 -5.02
N TYR A 74 10.65 2.13 -4.53
CA TYR A 74 10.42 2.90 -3.31
C TYR A 74 10.54 2.06 -2.03
N PHE A 75 10.74 0.79 -2.16
CA PHE A 75 10.75 -0.13 -1.01
C PHE A 75 12.07 -0.84 -0.73
#